data_e6b3c64281eb635f8bb139191d3f67db
#
_entry.id   e6b3c64281eb635f8bb139191d3f67db
#
_cell.length_a   1.000
_cell.length_b   1.000
_cell.length_c   1.000
_cell.angle_alpha   90.00
_cell.angle_beta   90.00
_cell.angle_gamma   90.00
#
_symmetry.space_group_name_H-M   'P 1'
#
loop_
_entity.id
_entity.type
_entity.pdbx_description
1 polymer ?
#
loop_
_entity_poly.entity_id
_entity_poly.type
_entity_poly.pdbx_seq_one_letter_code
_entity_poly.pdbx_strand_id
1 'polypeptide(L)'
;LYSSKILLSSSSAKKDIRKISKTAYKKSFLSKFVFKCPEKKDISNIAILKKKYKFNTPYFYLPNQYWVHKNHEVVLKALKYIKHKFSLKKILIISSGSNEDHRNPDYIQKIKHYISKNNLKDCYHYIGVIPYKDVLSLMYHSIALINPSKFEGRSSTVEQAKSMGKKIILSNIPVHKEQKPRYSKYFEVGNFKKLAHILMSENNVNQNGINLNYNDILRKNNEDLLNYYKSYIKLISE
;
A
#
# COMPACT_ATOMS: atom_id res chain seq x y z
N LEU A 1 6.92 -29.92 14.80
CA LEU A 1 6.27 -29.33 13.62
C LEU A 1 5.60 -30.44 12.81
N TYR A 2 4.27 -30.53 12.93
CA TYR A 2 3.43 -31.55 12.27
C TYR A 2 3.19 -31.26 10.78
N SER A 3 3.54 -30.07 10.29
CA SER A 3 3.35 -29.67 8.91
C SER A 3 4.40 -30.32 7.99
N SER A 4 3.96 -30.93 6.89
CA SER A 4 4.84 -31.48 5.84
C SER A 4 5.49 -30.37 5.01
N LYS A 5 4.73 -29.30 4.67
CA LYS A 5 5.19 -28.15 3.90
C LYS A 5 4.80 -26.84 4.58
N ILE A 6 5.61 -25.79 4.38
CA ILE A 6 5.37 -24.44 4.89
C ILE A 6 5.41 -23.49 3.71
N LEU A 7 4.29 -22.80 3.44
CA LEU A 7 4.21 -21.80 2.37
C LEU A 7 4.57 -20.43 2.91
N LEU A 8 5.51 -19.76 2.26
CA LEU A 8 5.97 -18.41 2.61
C LEU A 8 5.72 -17.47 1.44
N SER A 9 5.23 -16.29 1.76
CA SER A 9 4.79 -15.31 0.76
C SER A 9 5.93 -14.45 0.19
N SER A 10 7.14 -14.50 0.77
CA SER A 10 8.29 -13.73 0.30
C SER A 10 9.62 -14.41 0.57
N SER A 11 10.63 -14.07 -0.22
CA SER A 11 12.03 -14.51 -0.01
C SER A 11 12.58 -13.92 1.30
N SER A 12 12.10 -12.75 1.73
CA SER A 12 12.45 -12.18 3.03
C SER A 12 11.97 -13.07 4.17
N ALA A 13 10.69 -13.49 4.15
CA ALA A 13 10.16 -14.43 5.15
C ALA A 13 10.90 -15.77 5.14
N LYS A 14 11.33 -16.25 3.94
CA LYS A 14 12.14 -17.47 3.83
C LYS A 14 13.54 -17.32 4.44
N LYS A 15 14.15 -16.14 4.34
CA LYS A 15 15.43 -15.84 5.02
C LYS A 15 15.26 -15.80 6.55
N ASP A 16 14.13 -15.24 7.03
CA ASP A 16 13.89 -15.09 8.45
C ASP A 16 13.60 -16.46 9.10
N ILE A 17 12.79 -17.33 8.49
CA ILE A 17 12.54 -18.68 9.01
C ILE A 17 13.81 -19.51 9.11
N ARG A 18 14.80 -19.29 8.21
CA ARG A 18 16.11 -19.94 8.26
C ARG A 18 16.88 -19.62 9.55
N LYS A 19 16.73 -18.40 10.07
CA LYS A 19 17.36 -17.97 11.33
C LYS A 19 16.72 -18.63 12.55
N ILE A 20 15.42 -18.95 12.46
CA ILE A 20 14.64 -19.51 13.57
C ILE A 20 14.75 -21.03 13.59
N SER A 21 14.61 -21.70 12.43
CA SER A 21 14.58 -23.16 12.36
C SER A 21 15.09 -23.67 11.01
N LYS A 22 16.20 -24.42 11.03
CA LYS A 22 16.73 -25.09 9.84
C LYS A 22 15.75 -26.14 9.29
N THR A 23 15.02 -26.85 10.14
CA THR A 23 14.02 -27.85 9.75
C THR A 23 12.83 -27.18 9.06
N ALA A 24 12.30 -26.10 9.62
CA ALA A 24 11.22 -25.34 9.01
C ALA A 24 11.66 -24.72 7.65
N TYR A 25 12.90 -24.24 7.56
CA TYR A 25 13.46 -23.74 6.29
C TYR A 25 13.50 -24.80 5.20
N LYS A 26 13.94 -26.05 5.52
CA LYS A 26 13.97 -27.14 4.54
C LYS A 26 12.58 -27.50 4.00
N LYS A 27 11.54 -27.37 4.83
CA LYS A 27 10.13 -27.61 4.46
C LYS A 27 9.45 -26.39 3.82
N SER A 28 10.13 -25.25 3.70
CA SER A 28 9.50 -23.99 3.26
C SER A 28 9.63 -23.79 1.75
N PHE A 29 8.51 -23.38 1.16
CA PHE A 29 8.35 -23.08 -0.26
C PHE A 29 7.83 -21.65 -0.43
N LEU A 30 8.19 -21.01 -1.53
CA LEU A 30 7.69 -19.68 -1.87
C LEU A 30 6.36 -19.78 -2.61
N SER A 31 5.33 -19.13 -2.10
CA SER A 31 4.02 -18.99 -2.73
C SER A 31 3.63 -17.51 -2.75
N LYS A 32 4.01 -16.83 -3.84
CA LYS A 32 3.82 -15.39 -4.01
C LYS A 32 2.42 -15.13 -4.55
N PHE A 33 1.46 -14.91 -3.66
CA PHE A 33 0.08 -14.66 -4.05
C PHE A 33 -0.07 -13.42 -4.96
N VAL A 34 -1.05 -13.49 -5.84
CA VAL A 34 -1.44 -12.43 -6.79
C VAL A 34 -2.92 -12.12 -6.57
N PHE A 35 -3.30 -10.84 -6.62
CA PHE A 35 -4.69 -10.44 -6.59
C PHE A 35 -5.25 -10.32 -8.01
N LYS A 36 -6.51 -10.73 -8.19
CA LYS A 36 -7.26 -10.48 -9.43
C LYS A 36 -7.49 -8.98 -9.59
N CYS A 37 -7.27 -8.47 -10.79
CA CYS A 37 -7.67 -7.11 -11.14
C CYS A 37 -9.19 -6.97 -11.00
N PRO A 38 -9.71 -5.96 -10.28
CA PRO A 38 -11.15 -5.74 -10.20
C PRO A 38 -11.71 -5.35 -11.58
N GLU A 39 -12.92 -5.79 -11.85
CA GLU A 39 -13.63 -5.40 -13.07
C GLU A 39 -14.14 -3.96 -12.95
N LYS A 40 -14.35 -3.26 -14.07
CA LYS A 40 -14.85 -1.88 -14.05
C LYS A 40 -16.17 -1.71 -13.31
N LYS A 41 -17.05 -2.73 -13.34
CA LYS A 41 -18.32 -2.73 -12.59
C LYS A 41 -18.15 -2.77 -11.06
N ASP A 42 -16.97 -3.23 -10.59
CA ASP A 42 -16.65 -3.31 -9.16
C ASP A 42 -16.09 -1.98 -8.63
N ILE A 43 -15.79 -1.04 -9.51
CA ILE A 43 -15.25 0.28 -9.17
C ILE A 43 -16.38 1.30 -9.11
N SER A 44 -16.60 1.86 -7.93
CA SER A 44 -17.59 2.93 -7.72
C SER A 44 -17.17 4.22 -8.43
N ASN A 45 -18.16 4.99 -8.90
CA ASN A 45 -17.92 6.30 -9.46
C ASN A 45 -17.27 7.23 -8.42
N ILE A 46 -16.28 8.02 -8.85
CA ILE A 46 -15.54 8.95 -7.97
C ILE A 46 -16.46 10.00 -7.33
N ALA A 47 -17.53 10.43 -8.00
CA ALA A 47 -18.48 11.40 -7.46
C ALA A 47 -19.21 10.86 -6.21
N ILE A 48 -19.55 9.55 -6.22
CA ILE A 48 -20.16 8.87 -5.07
C ILE A 48 -19.19 8.87 -3.89
N LEU A 49 -17.92 8.52 -4.13
CA LEU A 49 -16.88 8.48 -3.09
C LEU A 49 -16.59 9.87 -2.53
N LYS A 50 -16.52 10.90 -3.38
CA LYS A 50 -16.34 12.28 -2.98
C LYS A 50 -17.45 12.75 -2.04
N LYS A 51 -18.71 12.46 -2.38
CA LYS A 51 -19.88 12.78 -1.53
C LYS A 51 -19.83 12.00 -0.21
N LYS A 52 -19.58 10.68 -0.28
CA LYS A 52 -19.59 9.78 0.88
C LYS A 52 -18.51 10.13 1.89
N TYR A 53 -17.29 10.40 1.41
CA TYR A 53 -16.10 10.64 2.25
C TYR A 53 -15.70 12.12 2.33
N LYS A 54 -16.55 13.04 1.82
CA LYS A 54 -16.44 14.50 1.96
C LYS A 54 -15.07 15.07 1.52
N PHE A 55 -14.65 14.76 0.30
CA PHE A 55 -13.44 15.32 -0.30
C PHE A 55 -13.71 15.79 -1.73
N ASN A 56 -12.98 16.82 -2.22
CA ASN A 56 -13.19 17.38 -3.57
C ASN A 56 -11.93 17.48 -4.41
N THR A 57 -10.77 17.22 -3.82
CA THR A 57 -9.47 17.35 -4.48
C THR A 57 -8.91 15.99 -4.85
N PRO A 58 -7.98 15.92 -5.83
CA PRO A 58 -7.16 14.73 -6.05
C PRO A 58 -6.39 14.35 -4.78
N TYR A 59 -6.12 13.06 -4.61
CA TYR A 59 -5.56 12.54 -3.38
C TYR A 59 -4.60 11.38 -3.61
N PHE A 60 -3.72 11.18 -2.65
CA PHE A 60 -2.96 9.95 -2.47
C PHE A 60 -3.69 9.05 -1.49
N TYR A 61 -3.62 7.75 -1.68
CA TYR A 61 -4.35 6.80 -0.85
C TYR A 61 -3.42 5.95 0.01
N LEU A 62 -3.74 5.87 1.31
CA LEU A 62 -2.98 5.14 2.33
C LEU A 62 -3.90 4.14 3.07
N PRO A 63 -4.26 2.99 2.45
CA PRO A 63 -5.14 1.99 3.04
C PRO A 63 -4.37 1.02 3.95
N ASN A 64 -3.87 1.51 5.05
CA ASN A 64 -3.12 0.72 6.02
C ASN A 64 -3.74 0.83 7.41
N GLN A 65 -3.80 -0.29 8.13
CA GLN A 65 -4.13 -0.29 9.55
C GLN A 65 -3.12 0.58 10.33
N TYR A 66 -3.56 1.15 11.45
CA TYR A 66 -2.73 2.06 12.26
C TYR A 66 -1.81 1.29 13.21
N TRP A 67 -1.05 0.35 12.65
CA TRP A 67 0.02 -0.34 13.37
C TRP A 67 1.34 0.41 13.25
N VAL A 68 2.17 0.40 14.30
CA VAL A 68 3.43 1.15 14.36
C VAL A 68 4.34 0.87 13.16
N HIS A 69 4.41 -0.38 12.70
CA HIS A 69 5.24 -0.75 11.55
C HIS A 69 4.68 -0.27 10.21
N LYS A 70 3.40 0.11 10.12
CA LYS A 70 2.80 0.72 8.92
C LYS A 70 3.22 2.18 8.71
N ASN A 71 3.84 2.79 9.73
CA ASN A 71 4.61 4.04 9.65
C ASN A 71 3.85 5.25 9.09
N HIS A 72 2.62 5.46 9.56
CA HIS A 72 1.84 6.67 9.21
C HIS A 72 2.59 7.97 9.57
N GLU A 73 3.46 7.91 10.60
CA GLU A 73 4.24 9.06 11.04
C GLU A 73 5.12 9.68 9.95
N VAL A 74 5.74 8.87 9.09
CA VAL A 74 6.61 9.41 8.03
C VAL A 74 5.81 10.21 7.02
N VAL A 75 4.55 9.82 6.76
CA VAL A 75 3.63 10.56 5.88
C VAL A 75 3.23 11.89 6.52
N LEU A 76 2.90 11.90 7.81
CA LEU A 76 2.58 13.12 8.54
C LEU A 76 3.77 14.08 8.62
N LYS A 77 4.98 13.56 8.83
CA LYS A 77 6.22 14.36 8.80
C LYS A 77 6.47 14.96 7.41
N ALA A 78 6.19 14.20 6.34
CA ALA A 78 6.28 14.69 4.97
C ALA A 78 5.27 15.83 4.70
N LEU A 79 4.02 15.67 5.13
CA LEU A 79 2.99 16.72 5.01
C LEU A 79 3.34 17.98 5.79
N LYS A 80 3.83 17.83 7.03
CA LYS A 80 4.34 18.97 7.82
C LYS A 80 5.45 19.69 7.07
N TYR A 81 6.43 18.97 6.54
CA TYR A 81 7.53 19.54 5.79
C TYR A 81 7.05 20.29 4.54
N ILE A 82 6.10 19.72 3.79
CA ILE A 82 5.50 20.36 2.61
C ILE A 82 4.82 21.65 3.01
N LYS A 83 3.99 21.63 4.05
CA LYS A 83 3.24 22.81 4.54
C LYS A 83 4.16 23.94 4.94
N HIS A 84 5.26 23.66 5.62
CA HIS A 84 6.21 24.72 6.05
C HIS A 84 7.09 25.26 4.92
N LYS A 85 7.50 24.40 3.97
CA LYS A 85 8.47 24.79 2.94
C LYS A 85 7.83 25.25 1.62
N PHE A 86 6.60 24.83 1.34
CA PHE A 86 5.95 25.02 0.03
C PHE A 86 4.52 25.54 0.21
N SER A 87 4.37 26.69 0.81
CA SER A 87 3.14 27.31 1.35
C SER A 87 1.85 27.25 0.51
N LEU A 88 1.90 26.90 -0.78
CA LEU A 88 0.78 26.99 -1.71
C LEU A 88 0.29 25.66 -2.30
N LYS A 89 0.90 24.50 -1.97
CA LYS A 89 0.52 23.24 -2.58
C LYS A 89 -0.30 22.37 -1.63
N LYS A 90 -1.59 22.23 -1.91
CA LYS A 90 -2.47 21.32 -1.17
C LYS A 90 -2.25 19.88 -1.66
N ILE A 91 -1.71 19.03 -0.79
CA ILE A 91 -1.68 17.58 -0.97
C ILE A 91 -2.67 16.97 0.00
N LEU A 92 -3.56 16.14 -0.51
CA LEU A 92 -4.51 15.38 0.29
C LEU A 92 -4.07 13.92 0.36
N ILE A 93 -3.96 13.40 1.57
CA ILE A 93 -3.85 11.97 1.86
C ILE A 93 -5.19 11.49 2.41
N ILE A 94 -5.83 10.53 1.75
CA ILE A 94 -6.95 9.78 2.32
C ILE A 94 -6.38 8.49 2.91
N SER A 95 -6.69 8.24 4.18
CA SER A 95 -6.24 7.05 4.90
C SER A 95 -7.44 6.26 5.42
N SER A 96 -7.40 4.95 5.25
CA SER A 96 -8.41 4.02 5.77
C SER A 96 -7.77 2.80 6.43
N GLY A 97 -8.49 2.18 7.35
CA GLY A 97 -8.06 0.97 8.06
C GLY A 97 -8.45 1.01 9.52
N SER A 98 -8.32 -0.10 10.24
CA SER A 98 -8.54 -0.12 11.69
C SER A 98 -7.51 0.77 12.39
N ASN A 99 -7.99 1.51 13.38
CA ASN A 99 -7.18 2.33 14.27
C ASN A 99 -6.86 1.64 15.61
N GLU A 100 -7.14 0.35 15.71
CA GLU A 100 -6.87 -0.47 16.88
C GLU A 100 -5.56 -1.23 16.69
N ASP A 101 -4.63 -1.07 17.63
CA ASP A 101 -3.43 -1.90 17.75
C ASP A 101 -3.28 -2.30 19.23
N HIS A 102 -3.72 -3.51 19.58
CA HIS A 102 -3.65 -4.04 20.95
C HIS A 102 -2.22 -4.08 21.50
N ARG A 103 -1.20 -4.10 20.64
CA ARG A 103 0.21 -4.08 21.05
C ARG A 103 0.71 -2.67 21.36
N ASN A 104 0.05 -1.63 20.80
CA ASN A 104 0.43 -0.23 20.93
C ASN A 104 -0.83 0.66 21.00
N PRO A 105 -1.64 0.56 22.05
CA PRO A 105 -2.95 1.23 22.14
C PRO A 105 -2.85 2.75 22.03
N ASP A 106 -1.74 3.34 22.47
CA ASP A 106 -1.54 4.80 22.42
C ASP A 106 -1.12 5.32 21.03
N TYR A 107 -0.81 4.43 20.08
CA TYR A 107 -0.26 4.87 18.79
C TYR A 107 -1.22 5.78 18.02
N ILE A 108 -2.51 5.43 17.97
CA ILE A 108 -3.50 6.25 17.29
C ILE A 108 -3.67 7.63 17.94
N GLN A 109 -3.57 7.72 19.26
CA GLN A 109 -3.66 9.00 19.97
C GLN A 109 -2.46 9.90 19.63
N LYS A 110 -1.25 9.32 19.53
CA LYS A 110 -0.06 10.02 19.06
C LYS A 110 -0.23 10.57 17.65
N ILE A 111 -0.81 9.77 16.74
CA ILE A 111 -1.12 10.19 15.37
C ILE A 111 -2.12 11.35 15.35
N LYS A 112 -3.24 11.23 16.08
CA LYS A 112 -4.27 12.30 16.19
C LYS A 112 -3.69 13.59 16.77
N HIS A 113 -2.92 13.47 17.84
CA HIS A 113 -2.22 14.60 18.46
C HIS A 113 -1.28 15.29 17.48
N TYR A 114 -0.47 14.51 16.74
CA TYR A 114 0.45 15.05 15.74
C TYR A 114 -0.28 15.81 14.62
N ILE A 115 -1.40 15.28 14.13
CA ILE A 115 -2.25 15.92 13.12
C ILE A 115 -2.78 17.27 13.64
N SER A 116 -3.33 17.29 14.85
CA SER A 116 -3.87 18.49 15.47
C SER A 116 -2.78 19.54 15.73
N LYS A 117 -1.70 19.15 16.43
CA LYS A 117 -0.58 20.03 16.79
C LYS A 117 0.07 20.71 15.58
N ASN A 118 0.08 20.05 14.42
CA ASN A 118 0.69 20.59 13.19
C ASN A 118 -0.33 21.10 12.17
N ASN A 119 -1.61 21.24 12.55
CA ASN A 119 -2.69 21.71 11.70
C ASN A 119 -2.79 20.96 10.35
N LEU A 120 -2.72 19.61 10.37
CA LEU A 120 -2.71 18.77 9.17
C LEU A 120 -4.08 18.23 8.78
N LYS A 121 -5.17 18.64 9.45
CA LYS A 121 -6.54 18.14 9.18
C LYS A 121 -6.98 18.32 7.72
N ASP A 122 -6.55 19.40 7.07
CA ASP A 122 -6.88 19.69 5.67
C ASP A 122 -6.06 18.86 4.66
N CYS A 123 -4.97 18.23 5.12
CA CYS A 123 -4.03 17.46 4.30
C CYS A 123 -4.11 15.95 4.54
N TYR A 124 -4.65 15.53 5.69
CA TYR A 124 -4.71 14.13 6.10
C TYR A 124 -6.10 13.77 6.59
N HIS A 125 -6.82 12.99 5.79
CA HIS A 125 -8.20 12.63 6.03
C HIS A 125 -8.31 11.14 6.35
N TYR A 126 -8.50 10.81 7.64
CA TYR A 126 -8.76 9.46 8.09
C TYR A 126 -10.26 9.14 8.02
N ILE A 127 -10.62 8.13 7.25
CA ILE A 127 -12.02 7.77 6.97
C ILE A 127 -12.47 6.45 7.64
N GLY A 128 -11.63 5.88 8.53
CA GLY A 128 -11.97 4.68 9.28
C GLY A 128 -11.88 3.38 8.48
N VAL A 129 -12.55 2.35 8.98
CA VAL A 129 -12.76 1.09 8.28
C VAL A 129 -13.90 1.27 7.30
N ILE A 130 -13.68 0.89 6.06
CA ILE A 130 -14.64 1.10 4.96
C ILE A 130 -14.90 -0.21 4.21
N PRO A 131 -16.01 -0.33 3.46
CA PRO A 131 -16.27 -1.49 2.62
C PRO A 131 -15.14 -1.75 1.61
N TYR A 132 -14.83 -3.02 1.38
CA TYR A 132 -13.73 -3.41 0.49
C TYR A 132 -13.88 -2.86 -0.93
N LYS A 133 -15.11 -2.78 -1.45
CA LYS A 133 -15.40 -2.14 -2.75
C LYS A 133 -14.93 -0.68 -2.77
N ASP A 134 -15.11 0.05 -1.68
CA ASP A 134 -14.67 1.44 -1.59
C ASP A 134 -13.13 1.55 -1.45
N VAL A 135 -12.49 0.57 -0.78
CA VAL A 135 -11.02 0.48 -0.75
C VAL A 135 -10.46 0.36 -2.17
N LEU A 136 -10.99 -0.57 -2.97
CA LEU A 136 -10.58 -0.77 -4.36
C LEU A 136 -10.85 0.48 -5.20
N SER A 137 -12.02 1.08 -5.02
CA SER A 137 -12.43 2.27 -5.78
C SER A 137 -11.58 3.50 -5.43
N LEU A 138 -11.30 3.74 -4.15
CA LEU A 138 -10.38 4.81 -3.73
C LEU A 138 -8.95 4.56 -4.21
N MET A 139 -8.50 3.32 -4.20
CA MET A 139 -7.20 2.95 -4.77
C MET A 139 -7.16 3.25 -6.27
N TYR A 140 -8.18 2.84 -7.02
CA TYR A 140 -8.28 3.07 -8.46
C TYR A 140 -8.24 4.56 -8.81
N HIS A 141 -9.00 5.41 -8.12
CA HIS A 141 -9.11 6.85 -8.41
C HIS A 141 -7.99 7.72 -7.80
N SER A 142 -7.14 7.19 -6.92
CA SER A 142 -6.05 7.96 -6.31
C SER A 142 -4.97 8.37 -7.32
N ILE A 143 -4.22 9.42 -7.04
CA ILE A 143 -2.99 9.78 -7.77
C ILE A 143 -2.00 8.61 -7.71
N ALA A 144 -1.74 8.13 -6.50
CA ALA A 144 -0.91 6.96 -6.23
C ALA A 144 -1.30 6.35 -4.89
N LEU A 145 -1.00 5.04 -4.74
CA LEU A 145 -1.02 4.39 -3.44
C LEU A 145 0.27 4.73 -2.67
N ILE A 146 0.16 4.88 -1.36
CA ILE A 146 1.33 4.98 -0.48
C ILE A 146 1.39 3.75 0.42
N ASN A 147 2.54 3.08 0.48
CA ASN A 147 2.81 2.07 1.50
C ASN A 147 4.18 2.33 2.15
N PRO A 148 4.20 3.04 3.31
CA PRO A 148 5.42 3.51 3.95
C PRO A 148 5.97 2.56 5.00
N SER A 149 5.54 1.30 5.00
CA SER A 149 5.82 0.31 6.05
C SER A 149 7.31 0.16 6.34
N LYS A 150 7.65 -0.03 7.62
CA LYS A 150 9.01 -0.37 8.08
C LYS A 150 9.31 -1.85 7.90
N PHE A 151 8.27 -2.68 7.90
CA PHE A 151 8.34 -4.12 7.79
C PHE A 151 7.06 -4.68 7.17
N GLU A 152 7.19 -5.72 6.35
CA GLU A 152 6.10 -6.52 5.78
C GLU A 152 6.58 -7.97 5.54
N GLY A 153 5.67 -8.93 5.72
CA GLY A 153 5.89 -10.29 5.21
C GLY A 153 5.70 -10.37 3.69
N ARG A 154 4.57 -9.85 3.20
CA ARG A 154 4.21 -9.48 1.83
C ARG A 154 3.00 -8.56 1.91
N SER A 155 3.04 -7.42 1.26
CA SER A 155 1.95 -6.47 1.32
C SER A 155 0.84 -6.82 0.34
N SER A 156 -0.35 -7.20 0.87
CA SER A 156 -1.57 -7.41 0.08
C SER A 156 -2.00 -6.12 -0.64
N THR A 157 -1.88 -4.99 0.04
CA THR A 157 -2.20 -3.66 -0.51
C THR A 157 -1.34 -3.34 -1.75
N VAL A 158 -0.04 -3.68 -1.71
CA VAL A 158 0.86 -3.51 -2.86
C VAL A 158 0.47 -4.45 -4.01
N GLU A 159 0.13 -5.70 -3.73
CA GLU A 159 -0.31 -6.64 -4.78
C GLU A 159 -1.65 -6.23 -5.40
N GLN A 160 -2.60 -5.71 -4.60
CA GLN A 160 -3.85 -5.16 -5.12
C GLN A 160 -3.61 -3.97 -6.04
N ALA A 161 -2.79 -3.00 -5.62
CA ALA A 161 -2.46 -1.85 -6.45
C ALA A 161 -1.71 -2.26 -7.74
N LYS A 162 -0.83 -3.26 -7.64
CA LYS A 162 -0.10 -3.85 -8.76
C LYS A 162 -1.04 -4.51 -9.76
N SER A 163 -2.06 -5.27 -9.30
CA SER A 163 -3.06 -5.90 -10.18
C SER A 163 -3.86 -4.89 -11.00
N MET A 164 -4.03 -3.67 -10.47
CA MET A 164 -4.70 -2.55 -11.16
C MET A 164 -3.75 -1.68 -12.01
N GLY A 165 -2.46 -2.03 -12.10
CA GLY A 165 -1.46 -1.16 -12.74
C GLY A 165 -1.26 0.18 -12.05
N LYS A 166 -1.60 0.29 -10.77
CA LYS A 166 -1.59 1.56 -10.05
C LYS A 166 -0.17 2.05 -9.77
N LYS A 167 0.03 3.36 -9.78
CA LYS A 167 1.26 3.98 -9.29
C LYS A 167 1.37 3.80 -7.79
N ILE A 168 2.56 3.44 -7.29
CA ILE A 168 2.79 3.14 -5.88
C ILE A 168 4.04 3.86 -5.37
N ILE A 169 3.93 4.51 -4.21
CA ILE A 169 5.04 5.12 -3.49
C ILE A 169 5.36 4.23 -2.28
N LEU A 170 6.55 3.68 -2.24
CA LEU A 170 6.95 2.61 -1.34
C LEU A 170 8.15 2.97 -0.48
N SER A 171 8.14 2.54 0.77
CA SER A 171 9.38 2.44 1.53
C SER A 171 10.33 1.42 0.90
N ASN A 172 11.65 1.70 0.98
CA ASN A 172 12.69 0.90 0.37
C ASN A 172 13.04 -0.33 1.25
N ILE A 173 12.06 -1.21 1.52
CA ILE A 173 12.27 -2.46 2.25
C ILE A 173 12.42 -3.65 1.28
N PRO A 174 13.12 -4.72 1.69
CA PRO A 174 13.40 -5.87 0.81
C PRO A 174 12.16 -6.46 0.15
N VAL A 175 11.05 -6.59 0.91
CA VAL A 175 9.81 -7.18 0.39
C VAL A 175 9.13 -6.29 -0.66
N HIS A 176 9.16 -4.97 -0.52
CA HIS A 176 8.63 -4.06 -1.53
C HIS A 176 9.45 -4.11 -2.83
N LYS A 177 10.77 -4.24 -2.71
CA LYS A 177 11.66 -4.47 -3.88
C LYS A 177 11.37 -5.82 -4.54
N GLU A 178 11.10 -6.86 -3.76
CA GLU A 178 10.73 -8.18 -4.27
C GLU A 178 9.37 -8.16 -4.99
N GLN A 179 8.39 -7.40 -4.49
CA GLN A 179 7.09 -7.23 -5.14
C GLN A 179 7.17 -6.46 -6.47
N LYS A 180 8.17 -5.59 -6.61
CA LYS A 180 8.59 -4.89 -7.84
C LYS A 180 7.41 -4.42 -8.71
N PRO A 181 6.52 -3.54 -8.22
CA PRO A 181 5.45 -3.00 -9.05
C PRO A 181 6.01 -2.14 -10.19
N ARG A 182 5.40 -2.24 -11.38
CA ARG A 182 5.89 -1.59 -12.61
C ARG A 182 6.02 -0.06 -12.48
N TYR A 183 5.06 0.57 -11.79
CA TYR A 183 5.01 2.02 -11.61
C TYR A 183 5.23 2.37 -10.15
N SER A 184 6.47 2.29 -9.70
CA SER A 184 6.81 2.54 -8.30
C SER A 184 7.90 3.59 -8.13
N LYS A 185 7.75 4.40 -7.08
CA LYS A 185 8.80 5.27 -6.55
C LYS A 185 9.16 4.85 -5.14
N TYR A 186 10.43 4.83 -4.83
CA TYR A 186 10.94 4.37 -3.54
C TYR A 186 11.55 5.52 -2.74
N PHE A 187 11.41 5.43 -1.44
CA PHE A 187 12.10 6.29 -0.47
C PHE A 187 12.63 5.45 0.70
N GLU A 188 13.72 5.86 1.32
CA GLU A 188 14.32 5.17 2.46
C GLU A 188 13.39 5.27 3.68
N VAL A 189 13.32 4.18 4.47
CA VAL A 189 12.50 4.12 5.68
C VAL A 189 12.84 5.31 6.59
N GLY A 190 11.84 6.12 6.92
CA GLY A 190 12.00 7.31 7.75
C GLY A 190 12.39 8.60 7.00
N ASN A 191 12.78 8.54 5.73
CA ASN A 191 13.15 9.72 4.95
C ASN A 191 11.89 10.48 4.46
N PHE A 192 11.27 11.23 5.39
CA PHE A 192 10.08 12.04 5.10
C PHE A 192 10.36 13.17 4.08
N LYS A 193 11.59 13.69 3.98
CA LYS A 193 11.94 14.72 2.99
C LYS A 193 11.87 14.15 1.57
N LYS A 194 12.45 12.95 1.35
CA LYS A 194 12.35 12.26 0.06
C LYS A 194 10.91 11.94 -0.30
N LEU A 195 10.12 11.44 0.67
CA LEU A 195 8.69 11.21 0.47
C LEU A 195 7.95 12.50 0.09
N ALA A 196 8.24 13.62 0.76
CA ALA A 196 7.65 14.91 0.45
C ALA A 196 7.94 15.35 -0.99
N HIS A 197 9.18 15.24 -1.45
CA HIS A 197 9.57 15.54 -2.83
C HIS A 197 8.84 14.63 -3.85
N ILE A 198 8.68 13.34 -3.55
CA ILE A 198 7.92 12.42 -4.41
C ILE A 198 6.45 12.85 -4.47
N LEU A 199 5.82 13.12 -3.33
CA LEU A 199 4.42 13.56 -3.28
C LEU A 199 4.21 14.86 -4.09
N MET A 200 5.12 15.81 -3.95
CA MET A 200 5.07 17.08 -4.70
C MET A 200 5.22 16.84 -6.21
N SER A 201 6.17 16.02 -6.64
CA SER A 201 6.37 15.74 -8.06
C SER A 201 5.18 15.03 -8.67
N GLU A 202 4.59 14.05 -7.98
CA GLU A 202 3.42 13.31 -8.47
C GLU A 202 2.14 14.13 -8.48
N ASN A 203 1.98 15.08 -7.56
CA ASN A 203 0.83 15.97 -7.51
C ASN A 203 0.84 17.00 -8.66
N ASN A 204 2.01 17.32 -9.21
CA ASN A 204 2.17 18.26 -10.33
C ASN A 204 2.02 17.60 -11.71
N VAL A 205 2.33 16.33 -11.81
CA VAL A 205 2.11 15.56 -13.04
C VAL A 205 0.59 15.42 -13.19
N ASN A 206 0.05 16.07 -14.22
CA ASN A 206 -1.37 16.12 -14.55
C ASN A 206 -2.14 14.90 -14.06
N GLN A 207 -3.30 15.17 -13.48
CA GLN A 207 -4.28 14.25 -12.89
C GLN A 207 -4.79 13.13 -13.85
N ASN A 208 -4.38 13.17 -15.08
CA ASN A 208 -4.47 12.07 -16.03
C ASN A 208 -3.45 11.01 -15.56
N GLY A 209 -3.90 10.17 -14.63
CA GLY A 209 -3.16 8.99 -14.20
C GLY A 209 -2.56 8.30 -15.43
N ILE A 210 -1.48 7.56 -15.25
CA ILE A 210 -0.87 6.79 -16.34
C ILE A 210 -2.02 6.16 -17.12
N ASN A 211 -2.17 6.61 -18.39
CA ASN A 211 -3.26 6.13 -19.25
C ASN A 211 -2.88 4.72 -19.73
N LEU A 212 -2.89 3.79 -18.77
CA LEU A 212 -2.60 2.40 -19.02
C LEU A 212 -3.80 1.82 -19.77
N ASN A 213 -3.51 1.19 -20.88
CA ASN A 213 -4.50 0.38 -21.54
C ASN A 213 -5.01 -0.68 -20.55
N TYR A 214 -6.26 -0.57 -20.14
CA TYR A 214 -6.88 -1.48 -19.18
C TYR A 214 -6.78 -2.95 -19.64
N ASN A 215 -6.86 -3.20 -20.93
CA ASN A 215 -6.73 -4.55 -21.51
C ASN A 215 -5.31 -5.12 -21.31
N ASP A 216 -4.27 -4.28 -21.38
CA ASP A 216 -2.90 -4.73 -21.13
C ASP A 216 -2.69 -5.06 -19.64
N ILE A 217 -3.32 -4.29 -18.74
CA ILE A 217 -3.30 -4.58 -17.29
C ILE A 217 -3.97 -5.92 -17.04
N LEU A 218 -5.18 -6.15 -17.58
CA LEU A 218 -5.92 -7.39 -17.43
C LEU A 218 -5.14 -8.58 -17.97
N ARG A 219 -4.60 -8.48 -19.18
CA ARG A 219 -3.81 -9.54 -19.80
C ARG A 219 -2.64 -9.93 -18.90
N LYS A 220 -1.85 -8.94 -18.46
CA LYS A 220 -0.70 -9.17 -17.61
C LYS A 220 -1.10 -9.77 -16.24
N ASN A 221 -2.19 -9.28 -15.65
CA ASN A 221 -2.68 -9.82 -14.39
C ASN A 221 -3.15 -11.27 -14.51
N ASN A 222 -3.82 -11.62 -15.61
CA ASN A 222 -4.26 -12.99 -15.88
C ASN A 222 -3.05 -13.94 -16.08
N GLU A 223 -1.99 -13.50 -16.78
CA GLU A 223 -0.74 -14.25 -16.88
C GLU A 223 -0.11 -14.50 -15.50
N ASP A 224 -0.02 -13.47 -14.67
CA ASP A 224 0.55 -13.56 -13.32
C ASP A 224 -0.29 -14.50 -12.42
N LEU A 225 -1.62 -14.45 -12.53
CA LEU A 225 -2.54 -15.36 -11.82
C LEU A 225 -2.35 -16.81 -12.28
N LEU A 226 -2.31 -17.06 -13.58
CA LEU A 226 -2.11 -18.39 -14.13
C LEU A 226 -0.78 -19.00 -13.67
N ASN A 227 0.30 -18.21 -13.68
CA ASN A 227 1.60 -18.63 -13.20
C ASN A 227 1.59 -18.95 -11.69
N TYR A 228 0.87 -18.13 -10.90
CA TYR A 228 0.67 -18.38 -9.48
C TYR A 228 -0.07 -19.71 -9.26
N TYR A 229 -1.20 -19.94 -9.93
CA TYR A 229 -1.95 -21.19 -9.79
C TYR A 229 -1.15 -22.42 -10.21
N LYS A 230 -0.44 -22.39 -11.34
CA LYS A 230 0.42 -23.47 -11.79
C LYS A 230 1.51 -23.80 -10.74
N SER A 231 2.15 -22.78 -10.18
CA SER A 231 3.18 -22.95 -9.16
C SER A 231 2.61 -23.51 -7.85
N TYR A 232 1.40 -23.09 -7.48
CA TYR A 232 0.71 -23.56 -6.28
C TYR A 232 0.28 -25.04 -6.42
N ILE A 233 -0.37 -25.40 -7.54
CA ILE A 233 -0.77 -26.78 -7.82
C ILE A 233 0.45 -27.71 -7.79
N LYS A 234 1.54 -27.35 -8.46
CA LYS A 234 2.78 -28.13 -8.43
C LYS A 234 3.28 -28.38 -7.00
N LEU A 235 3.22 -27.36 -6.14
CA LEU A 235 3.66 -27.48 -4.74
C LEU A 235 2.81 -28.42 -3.88
N ILE A 236 1.50 -28.55 -4.17
CA ILE A 236 0.61 -29.42 -3.39
C ILE A 236 0.52 -30.84 -3.95
N SER A 237 0.89 -31.06 -5.22
CA SER A 237 0.89 -32.39 -5.86
C SER A 237 2.22 -33.16 -5.69
N GLU A 238 3.29 -32.52 -5.28
CA GLU A 238 4.58 -33.12 -4.85
C GLU A 238 4.60 -33.38 -3.33
#